data_8911def318ed4c63b1a2f76b7319be4c
#
_entry.id   8911def318ed4c63b1a2f76b7319be4c
#
_cell.length_a   1.000
_cell.length_b   1.000
_cell.length_c   1.000
_cell.angle_alpha   90.00
_cell.angle_beta   90.00
_cell.angle_gamma   90.00
#
_symmetry.space_group_name_H-M   'P 1'
#
loop_
_entity.id
_entity.type
_entity.pdbx_description
1 polymer ?
#
loop_
_entity_poly.entity_id
_entity_poly.type
_entity_poly.pdbx_seq_one_letter_code
_entity_poly.pdbx_strand_id
1 'polypeptide(L)'
;MSIGHSEDSQAESALIQLKSVSHTFSTATGPLPVLDGLELSISKGQFTAVVGPSGCGKSTLTRLIAGLMKPDTGEVWLHGKKVVSPRSTVGMAFQNPVLLEWRSILKNVMLPLEIVSSGMPVREREERARYLLALVGLEGFEDKRPSELSGGMRQRASLCRSLVHKPDVLILDEPFGALDAFTREDLWQTMHTLREEEPFTALLITHDLRESIFLADEVIVLSGRPAKSQYVMSVELPEKRTLEDLYTQKASDMLAVLREQIKIAQGHKEVHSS
;
A
#
# COMPACT_ATOMS: atom_id res chain seq x y z
N MET A 1 -9.79 37.34 -8.76
CA MET A 1 -8.58 37.31 -7.91
C MET A 1 -8.87 36.45 -6.70
N SER A 2 -8.03 35.55 -6.36
CA SER A 2 -8.03 34.54 -5.25
C SER A 2 -8.49 33.13 -5.62
N ILE A 3 -7.65 32.44 -6.36
CA ILE A 3 -7.57 30.98 -6.38
C ILE A 3 -6.07 30.68 -6.31
N GLY A 4 -5.51 30.59 -5.11
CA GLY A 4 -4.08 30.37 -4.94
C GLY A 4 -3.63 29.98 -3.54
N HIS A 5 -4.56 29.64 -2.62
CA HIS A 5 -4.19 29.38 -1.22
C HIS A 5 -4.47 27.96 -0.70
N SER A 6 -5.05 27.05 -1.52
CA SER A 6 -5.39 25.70 -1.07
C SER A 6 -4.34 24.63 -1.41
N GLU A 7 -3.51 24.83 -2.42
CA GLU A 7 -2.49 23.85 -2.84
C GLU A 7 -1.22 23.88 -1.96
N ASP A 8 -0.80 25.08 -1.51
CA ASP A 8 0.39 25.22 -0.66
C ASP A 8 0.19 24.65 0.77
N SER A 9 -1.03 24.70 1.31
CA SER A 9 -1.30 24.20 2.67
C SER A 9 -1.36 22.68 2.77
N GLN A 10 -1.70 21.98 1.68
CA GLN A 10 -1.68 20.52 1.62
C GLN A 10 -0.25 19.96 1.47
N ALA A 11 0.65 20.71 0.84
CA ALA A 11 2.05 20.32 0.68
C ALA A 11 2.82 20.34 2.00
N GLU A 12 2.46 21.20 2.97
CA GLU A 12 3.11 21.26 4.28
C GLU A 12 2.70 20.10 5.23
N SER A 13 1.56 19.45 5.02
CA SER A 13 1.04 18.36 5.86
C SER A 13 1.34 16.96 5.33
N ALA A 14 1.91 16.84 4.14
CA ALA A 14 2.14 15.55 3.49
C ALA A 14 3.25 14.74 4.17
N LEU A 15 2.91 13.49 4.51
CA LEU A 15 3.86 12.54 5.10
C LEU A 15 4.82 11.98 4.05
N ILE A 16 4.28 11.65 2.86
CA ILE A 16 5.03 11.15 1.70
C ILE A 16 4.89 12.17 0.57
N GLN A 17 6.01 12.54 -0.07
CA GLN A 17 6.01 13.38 -1.26
C GLN A 17 6.98 12.83 -2.29
N LEU A 18 6.51 12.73 -3.53
CA LEU A 18 7.34 12.55 -4.71
C LEU A 18 7.34 13.85 -5.50
N LYS A 19 8.52 14.37 -5.80
CA LYS A 19 8.71 15.63 -6.52
C LYS A 19 9.42 15.34 -7.85
N SER A 20 8.67 15.35 -8.95
CA SER A 20 9.13 15.13 -10.33
C SER A 20 10.03 13.89 -10.47
N VAL A 21 9.59 12.77 -9.89
CA VAL A 21 10.37 11.53 -9.82
C VAL A 21 10.37 10.80 -11.15
N SER A 22 11.57 10.54 -11.70
CA SER A 22 11.74 9.70 -12.88
C SER A 22 12.69 8.53 -12.59
N HIS A 23 12.44 7.40 -13.27
CA HIS A 23 13.28 6.22 -13.18
C HIS A 23 13.27 5.39 -14.45
N THR A 24 14.47 4.98 -14.90
CA THR A 24 14.70 4.19 -16.11
C THR A 24 15.56 2.98 -15.79
N PHE A 25 15.10 1.79 -16.12
CA PHE A 25 15.92 0.59 -15.99
C PHE A 25 16.82 0.42 -17.21
N SER A 26 18.05 -0.01 -16.99
CA SER A 26 18.94 -0.50 -18.05
C SER A 26 18.61 -1.96 -18.32
N THR A 27 18.22 -2.28 -19.54
CA THR A 27 17.90 -3.65 -19.97
C THR A 27 18.83 -4.09 -21.10
N ALA A 28 18.87 -5.39 -21.39
CA ALA A 28 19.65 -5.93 -22.52
C ALA A 28 19.23 -5.35 -23.88
N THR A 29 17.98 -4.86 -23.98
CA THR A 29 17.41 -4.26 -25.20
C THR A 29 17.48 -2.73 -25.22
N GLY A 30 18.09 -2.11 -24.21
CA GLY A 30 18.24 -0.66 -24.08
C GLY A 30 17.54 -0.08 -22.84
N PRO A 31 17.53 1.25 -22.70
CA PRO A 31 16.88 1.92 -21.57
C PRO A 31 15.36 1.74 -21.61
N LEU A 32 14.78 1.43 -20.45
CA LEU A 32 13.36 1.25 -20.25
C LEU A 32 12.83 2.30 -19.28
N PRO A 33 12.29 3.45 -19.74
CA PRO A 33 11.68 4.44 -18.89
C PRO A 33 10.43 3.85 -18.21
N VAL A 34 10.33 3.97 -16.88
CA VAL A 34 9.24 3.40 -16.09
C VAL A 34 8.42 4.49 -15.41
N LEU A 35 9.08 5.52 -14.87
CA LEU A 35 8.44 6.71 -14.30
C LEU A 35 9.00 7.95 -14.99
N ASP A 36 8.14 8.96 -15.23
CA ASP A 36 8.52 10.21 -15.87
C ASP A 36 7.85 11.40 -15.18
N GLY A 37 8.63 12.12 -14.35
CA GLY A 37 8.18 13.31 -13.64
C GLY A 37 6.99 13.04 -12.71
N LEU A 38 6.93 11.85 -12.06
CA LEU A 38 5.82 11.48 -11.20
C LEU A 38 5.77 12.39 -9.97
N GLU A 39 4.60 13.00 -9.76
CA GLU A 39 4.26 13.75 -8.57
C GLU A 39 3.17 13.03 -7.78
N LEU A 40 3.35 12.93 -6.47
CA LEU A 40 2.41 12.28 -5.56
C LEU A 40 2.60 12.83 -4.15
N SER A 41 1.48 13.03 -3.46
CA SER A 41 1.48 13.51 -2.08
C SER A 41 0.48 12.69 -1.27
N ILE A 42 0.89 12.17 -0.10
CA ILE A 42 0.03 11.39 0.80
C ILE A 42 0.11 12.03 2.18
N SER A 43 -1.03 12.41 2.72
CA SER A 43 -1.15 13.02 4.04
C SER A 43 -0.99 11.98 5.16
N LYS A 44 -0.62 12.44 6.34
CA LYS A 44 -0.54 11.58 7.52
C LYS A 44 -1.92 10.98 7.86
N GLY A 45 -1.96 9.68 8.11
CA GLY A 45 -3.19 8.93 8.41
C GLY A 45 -4.02 8.56 7.18
N GLN A 46 -3.68 9.07 6.00
CA GLN A 46 -4.39 8.76 4.76
C GLN A 46 -4.08 7.33 4.28
N PHE A 47 -5.09 6.65 3.79
CA PHE A 47 -4.95 5.37 3.09
C PHE A 47 -5.12 5.65 1.59
N THR A 48 -4.04 5.58 0.82
CA THR A 48 -4.04 5.86 -0.62
C THR A 48 -3.84 4.57 -1.40
N ALA A 49 -4.71 4.29 -2.35
CA ALA A 49 -4.52 3.20 -3.31
C ALA A 49 -3.95 3.73 -4.62
N VAL A 50 -3.00 2.99 -5.20
CA VAL A 50 -2.46 3.25 -6.53
C VAL A 50 -2.81 2.09 -7.44
N VAL A 51 -3.55 2.40 -8.49
CA VAL A 51 -3.97 1.46 -9.53
C VAL A 51 -3.40 1.86 -10.89
N GLY A 52 -3.43 0.96 -11.85
CA GLY A 52 -2.93 1.25 -13.20
C GLY A 52 -2.57 -0.02 -13.97
N PRO A 53 -2.23 0.09 -15.25
CA PRO A 53 -1.89 -1.04 -16.11
C PRO A 53 -0.78 -1.93 -15.53
N SER A 54 -0.78 -3.21 -15.91
CA SER A 54 0.32 -4.12 -15.55
C SER A 54 1.65 -3.61 -16.12
N GLY A 55 2.69 -3.63 -15.28
CA GLY A 55 4.03 -3.19 -15.67
C GLY A 55 4.20 -1.67 -15.83
N CYS A 56 3.24 -0.82 -15.44
CA CYS A 56 3.39 0.64 -15.56
C CYS A 56 4.41 1.23 -14.58
N GLY A 57 4.81 0.53 -13.51
CA GLY A 57 5.81 1.02 -12.55
C GLY A 57 5.37 1.05 -11.09
N LYS A 58 4.22 0.46 -10.74
CA LYS A 58 3.68 0.46 -9.37
C LYS A 58 4.67 -0.09 -8.34
N SER A 59 5.28 -1.26 -8.60
CA SER A 59 6.29 -1.82 -7.68
C SER A 59 7.62 -1.06 -7.71
N THR A 60 7.91 -0.28 -8.75
CA THR A 60 9.04 0.68 -8.75
C THR A 60 8.75 1.83 -7.78
N LEU A 61 7.52 2.34 -7.82
CA LEU A 61 7.05 3.39 -6.89
C LEU A 61 7.20 2.95 -5.43
N THR A 62 6.75 1.73 -5.07
CA THR A 62 6.88 1.21 -3.70
C THR A 62 8.32 1.12 -3.24
N ARG A 63 9.23 0.65 -4.11
CA ARG A 63 10.67 0.53 -3.81
C ARG A 63 11.35 1.89 -3.63
N LEU A 64 10.94 2.90 -4.40
CA LEU A 64 11.44 4.28 -4.26
C LEU A 64 11.01 4.89 -2.92
N ILE A 65 9.73 4.76 -2.55
CA ILE A 65 9.19 5.26 -1.27
C ILE A 65 9.83 4.53 -0.08
N ALA A 66 10.02 3.22 -0.19
CA ALA A 66 10.69 2.43 0.84
C ALA A 66 12.20 2.72 0.96
N GLY A 67 12.80 3.47 0.03
CA GLY A 67 14.24 3.73 -0.01
C GLY A 67 15.07 2.53 -0.46
N LEU A 68 14.45 1.51 -1.02
CA LEU A 68 15.11 0.32 -1.58
C LEU A 68 15.69 0.59 -2.97
N MET A 69 15.30 1.70 -3.58
CA MET A 69 15.75 2.16 -4.88
C MET A 69 15.89 3.69 -4.84
N LYS A 70 16.81 4.24 -5.63
CA LYS A 70 16.94 5.69 -5.81
C LYS A 70 16.32 6.12 -7.14
N PRO A 71 15.65 7.28 -7.20
CA PRO A 71 15.20 7.83 -8.48
C PRO A 71 16.42 8.31 -9.30
N ASP A 72 16.28 8.34 -10.63
CA ASP A 72 17.31 8.92 -11.51
C ASP A 72 17.25 10.46 -11.45
N THR A 73 16.03 11.02 -11.42
CA THR A 73 15.78 12.45 -11.22
C THR A 73 14.61 12.65 -10.25
N GLY A 74 14.51 13.85 -9.71
CA GLY A 74 13.50 14.18 -8.69
C GLY A 74 13.86 13.65 -7.31
N GLU A 75 12.91 13.72 -6.40
CA GLU A 75 13.15 13.42 -4.99
C GLU A 75 11.94 12.75 -4.34
N VAL A 76 12.23 11.80 -3.45
CA VAL A 76 11.24 11.19 -2.55
C VAL A 76 11.48 11.72 -1.15
N TRP A 77 10.42 12.18 -0.50
CA TRP A 77 10.45 12.73 0.85
C TRP A 77 9.51 11.95 1.76
N LEU A 78 9.96 11.72 2.99
CA LEU A 78 9.20 11.10 4.07
C LEU A 78 9.42 11.89 5.35
N HIS A 79 8.34 12.37 5.99
CA HIS A 79 8.41 13.28 7.15
C HIS A 79 9.29 14.52 6.89
N GLY A 80 9.14 15.16 5.75
CA GLY A 80 9.96 16.33 5.40
C GLY A 80 11.45 16.05 5.26
N LYS A 81 11.87 14.78 5.17
CA LYS A 81 13.28 14.37 4.98
C LYS A 81 13.40 13.53 3.72
N LYS A 82 14.40 13.85 2.90
CA LYS A 82 14.69 13.09 1.67
C LYS A 82 15.00 11.62 1.99
N VAL A 83 14.40 10.73 1.24
CA VAL A 83 14.61 9.27 1.32
C VAL A 83 15.87 8.93 0.49
N VAL A 84 16.91 8.48 1.17
CA VAL A 84 18.19 8.08 0.54
C VAL A 84 18.55 6.62 0.81
N SER A 85 17.86 5.99 1.77
CA SER A 85 18.02 4.59 2.18
C SER A 85 16.75 4.12 2.91
N PRO A 86 16.57 2.79 3.11
CA PRO A 86 15.46 2.25 3.88
C PRO A 86 15.37 2.85 5.28
N ARG A 87 14.14 3.03 5.77
CA ARG A 87 13.86 3.59 7.09
C ARG A 87 13.04 2.61 7.93
N SER A 88 13.36 2.53 9.20
CA SER A 88 12.63 1.72 10.18
C SER A 88 11.18 2.18 10.42
N THR A 89 10.82 3.38 9.96
CA THR A 89 9.45 3.91 10.04
C THR A 89 8.54 3.44 8.89
N VAL A 90 9.06 2.58 8.00
CA VAL A 90 8.30 2.01 6.88
C VAL A 90 8.11 0.52 7.10
N GLY A 91 6.86 0.08 7.17
CA GLY A 91 6.47 -1.33 7.10
C GLY A 91 6.12 -1.73 5.67
N MET A 92 6.42 -2.95 5.28
CA MET A 92 6.06 -3.48 3.96
C MET A 92 5.42 -4.86 4.07
N ALA A 93 4.31 -5.05 3.35
CA ALA A 93 3.70 -6.35 3.10
C ALA A 93 3.62 -6.61 1.60
N PHE A 94 3.97 -7.82 1.19
CA PHE A 94 4.06 -8.24 -0.20
C PHE A 94 2.93 -9.22 -0.55
N GLN A 95 2.70 -9.41 -1.84
CA GLN A 95 1.75 -10.38 -2.38
C GLN A 95 2.00 -11.79 -1.83
N ASN A 96 3.25 -12.23 -1.82
CA ASN A 96 3.64 -13.47 -1.15
C ASN A 96 4.10 -13.12 0.28
N PRO A 97 3.47 -13.69 1.33
CA PRO A 97 3.94 -13.51 2.68
C PRO A 97 5.30 -14.16 2.85
N VAL A 98 6.36 -13.35 2.89
CA VAL A 98 7.75 -13.84 3.00
C VAL A 98 8.04 -14.17 4.46
N LEU A 99 7.34 -15.18 5.01
CA LEU A 99 7.58 -15.69 6.37
C LEU A 99 8.77 -16.65 6.37
N LEU A 100 9.54 -16.62 7.46
CA LEU A 100 10.68 -17.52 7.65
C LEU A 100 10.16 -18.90 8.10
N GLU A 101 10.26 -19.90 7.23
CA GLU A 101 9.70 -21.25 7.44
C GLU A 101 10.25 -21.96 8.69
N TRP A 102 11.46 -21.62 9.13
CA TRP A 102 12.10 -22.20 10.32
C TRP A 102 11.75 -21.49 11.62
N ARG A 103 10.98 -20.40 11.58
CA ARG A 103 10.49 -19.67 12.76
C ARG A 103 9.00 -19.93 12.98
N SER A 104 8.56 -19.90 14.24
CA SER A 104 7.12 -19.85 14.55
C SER A 104 6.49 -18.54 14.06
N ILE A 105 5.16 -18.50 14.01
CA ILE A 105 4.41 -17.30 13.62
C ILE A 105 4.73 -16.14 14.55
N LEU A 106 4.73 -16.34 15.86
CA LEU A 106 5.11 -15.32 16.84
C LEU A 106 6.50 -14.75 16.55
N LYS A 107 7.50 -15.64 16.34
CA LYS A 107 8.88 -15.22 16.04
C LYS A 107 9.01 -14.53 14.68
N ASN A 108 8.17 -14.88 13.71
CA ASN A 108 8.08 -14.15 12.44
C ASN A 108 7.56 -12.74 12.64
N VAL A 109 6.48 -12.57 13.41
CA VAL A 109 5.89 -11.26 13.70
C VAL A 109 6.85 -10.40 14.51
N MET A 110 7.56 -10.97 15.48
CA MET A 110 8.55 -10.24 16.31
C MET A 110 9.81 -9.80 15.54
N LEU A 111 10.12 -10.37 14.39
CA LEU A 111 11.38 -10.14 13.67
C LEU A 111 11.74 -8.65 13.47
N PRO A 112 10.83 -7.76 13.05
CA PRO A 112 11.17 -6.34 12.94
C PRO A 112 11.58 -5.70 14.27
N LEU A 113 10.98 -6.12 15.39
CA LEU A 113 11.33 -5.60 16.72
C LEU A 113 12.72 -6.07 17.18
N GLU A 114 13.18 -7.23 16.72
CA GLU A 114 14.55 -7.70 16.97
C GLU A 114 15.58 -6.80 16.29
N ILE A 115 15.23 -6.22 15.12
CA ILE A 115 16.12 -5.40 14.30
C ILE A 115 16.03 -3.92 14.68
N VAL A 116 14.81 -3.37 14.79
CA VAL A 116 14.56 -1.92 14.95
C VAL A 116 14.57 -1.50 16.40
N SER A 117 14.06 -2.34 17.30
CA SER A 117 13.85 -2.02 18.73
C SER A 117 14.74 -2.88 19.62
N SER A 118 16.04 -2.90 19.37
CA SER A 118 17.00 -3.77 20.07
C SER A 118 17.03 -3.59 21.60
N GLY A 119 16.60 -2.44 22.11
CA GLY A 119 16.49 -2.16 23.56
C GLY A 119 15.16 -2.61 24.20
N MET A 120 14.16 -3.01 23.43
CA MET A 120 12.86 -3.45 23.98
C MET A 120 13.00 -4.84 24.59
N PRO A 121 12.54 -5.08 25.86
CA PRO A 121 12.54 -6.39 26.48
C PRO A 121 11.79 -7.44 25.64
N VAL A 122 12.27 -8.68 25.65
CA VAL A 122 11.66 -9.78 24.88
C VAL A 122 10.19 -9.95 25.24
N ARG A 123 9.83 -9.84 26.52
CA ARG A 123 8.45 -9.94 27.00
C ARG A 123 7.53 -8.90 26.34
N GLU A 124 7.95 -7.65 26.24
CA GLU A 124 7.17 -6.59 25.61
C GLU A 124 7.00 -6.82 24.09
N ARG A 125 8.03 -7.36 23.42
CA ARG A 125 7.95 -7.74 22.00
C ARG A 125 6.94 -8.86 21.80
N GLU A 126 6.94 -9.87 22.70
CA GLU A 126 5.97 -10.95 22.65
C GLU A 126 4.54 -10.47 22.92
N GLU A 127 4.33 -9.65 23.93
CA GLU A 127 3.02 -9.06 24.27
C GLU A 127 2.48 -8.27 23.06
N ARG A 128 3.32 -7.45 22.43
CA ARG A 128 2.96 -6.68 21.24
C ARG A 128 2.61 -7.58 20.04
N ALA A 129 3.39 -8.60 19.78
CA ALA A 129 3.14 -9.52 18.67
C ALA A 129 1.87 -10.35 18.89
N ARG A 130 1.63 -10.85 20.12
CA ARG A 130 0.42 -11.58 20.49
C ARG A 130 -0.83 -10.70 20.37
N TYR A 131 -0.76 -9.45 20.81
CA TYR A 131 -1.84 -8.49 20.64
C TYR A 131 -2.26 -8.35 19.17
N LEU A 132 -1.32 -8.15 18.26
CA LEU A 132 -1.62 -8.04 16.82
C LEU A 132 -2.16 -9.35 16.24
N LEU A 133 -1.61 -10.51 16.66
CA LEU A 133 -2.09 -11.81 16.20
C LEU A 133 -3.53 -12.06 16.65
N ALA A 134 -3.89 -11.66 17.88
CA ALA A 134 -5.27 -11.75 18.37
C ALA A 134 -6.23 -10.85 17.57
N LEU A 135 -5.83 -9.60 17.25
CA LEU A 135 -6.63 -8.67 16.44
C LEU A 135 -6.99 -9.25 15.06
N VAL A 136 -6.09 -10.04 14.47
CA VAL A 136 -6.34 -10.64 13.15
C VAL A 136 -6.88 -12.08 13.23
N GLY A 137 -7.32 -12.54 14.41
CA GLY A 137 -7.89 -13.87 14.61
C GLY A 137 -6.89 -15.01 14.47
N LEU A 138 -5.63 -14.79 14.85
CA LEU A 138 -4.57 -15.80 14.89
C LEU A 138 -4.17 -16.18 16.31
N GLU A 139 -5.02 -15.93 17.31
CA GLU A 139 -4.84 -16.42 18.67
C GLU A 139 -4.80 -17.96 18.67
N GLY A 140 -3.83 -18.54 19.38
CA GLY A 140 -3.59 -19.98 19.42
C GLY A 140 -2.71 -20.55 18.28
N PHE A 141 -2.29 -19.70 17.32
CA PHE A 141 -1.40 -20.10 16.23
C PHE A 141 0.03 -19.58 16.36
N GLU A 142 0.38 -18.99 17.51
CA GLU A 142 1.66 -18.33 17.77
C GLU A 142 2.87 -19.27 17.61
N ASP A 143 2.73 -20.52 18.05
CA ASP A 143 3.81 -21.51 18.03
C ASP A 143 3.84 -22.33 16.73
N LYS A 144 2.83 -22.15 15.87
CA LYS A 144 2.76 -22.81 14.56
C LYS A 144 3.83 -22.26 13.62
N ARG A 145 4.22 -23.07 12.63
CA ARG A 145 5.10 -22.67 11.53
C ARG A 145 4.27 -22.20 10.32
N PRO A 146 4.84 -21.40 9.41
CA PRO A 146 4.13 -20.94 8.21
C PRO A 146 3.52 -22.07 7.39
N SER A 147 4.19 -23.21 7.27
CA SER A 147 3.72 -24.41 6.54
C SER A 147 2.45 -25.04 7.14
N GLU A 148 2.12 -24.73 8.40
CA GLU A 148 0.94 -25.26 9.09
C GLU A 148 -0.29 -24.33 8.93
N LEU A 149 -0.14 -23.15 8.29
CA LEU A 149 -1.17 -22.15 8.13
C LEU A 149 -1.76 -22.13 6.71
N SER A 150 -3.03 -21.74 6.58
CA SER A 150 -3.64 -21.43 5.29
C SER A 150 -2.99 -20.18 4.64
N GLY A 151 -3.24 -19.96 3.34
CA GLY A 151 -2.74 -18.77 2.63
C GLY A 151 -3.17 -17.46 3.29
N GLY A 152 -4.47 -17.35 3.62
CA GLY A 152 -5.01 -16.17 4.32
C GLY A 152 -4.42 -15.97 5.71
N MET A 153 -4.24 -17.04 6.49
CA MET A 153 -3.59 -16.95 7.80
C MET A 153 -2.14 -16.48 7.70
N ARG A 154 -1.38 -16.99 6.72
CA ARG A 154 -0.01 -16.48 6.46
C ARG A 154 -0.01 -15.00 6.09
N GLN A 155 -0.99 -14.56 5.30
CA GLN A 155 -1.10 -13.16 4.92
C GLN A 155 -1.41 -12.27 6.13
N ARG A 156 -2.34 -12.68 7.02
CA ARG A 156 -2.63 -11.97 8.28
C ARG A 156 -1.36 -11.88 9.16
N ALA A 157 -0.61 -12.96 9.32
CA ALA A 157 0.66 -12.93 10.06
C ALA A 157 1.70 -11.99 9.42
N SER A 158 1.75 -11.93 8.08
CA SER A 158 2.63 -10.99 7.36
C SER A 158 2.22 -9.53 7.58
N LEU A 159 0.93 -9.23 7.63
CA LEU A 159 0.42 -7.89 7.99
C LEU A 159 0.81 -7.51 9.42
N CYS A 160 0.62 -8.43 10.40
CA CYS A 160 1.07 -8.19 11.78
C CYS A 160 2.57 -7.91 11.84
N ARG A 161 3.39 -8.68 11.11
CA ARG A 161 4.84 -8.44 11.05
C ARG A 161 5.17 -7.07 10.49
N SER A 162 4.45 -6.58 9.48
CA SER A 162 4.70 -5.27 8.89
C SER A 162 4.27 -4.11 9.80
N LEU A 163 3.38 -4.35 10.80
CA LEU A 163 2.85 -3.35 11.72
C LEU A 163 3.47 -3.41 13.14
N VAL A 164 4.13 -4.51 13.50
CA VAL A 164 4.55 -4.76 14.90
C VAL A 164 5.44 -3.69 15.49
N HIS A 165 6.29 -3.07 14.67
CA HIS A 165 7.24 -2.01 15.06
C HIS A 165 6.63 -0.60 14.99
N LYS A 166 5.30 -0.49 14.80
CA LYS A 166 4.54 0.77 14.69
C LYS A 166 5.11 1.70 13.62
N PRO A 167 5.12 1.28 12.34
CA PRO A 167 5.61 2.13 11.27
C PRO A 167 4.68 3.34 11.06
N ASP A 168 5.24 4.48 10.64
CA ASP A 168 4.45 5.64 10.24
C ASP A 168 3.77 5.41 8.89
N VAL A 169 4.41 4.61 8.02
CA VAL A 169 3.93 4.26 6.68
C VAL A 169 3.91 2.76 6.50
N LEU A 170 2.77 2.25 6.05
CA LEU A 170 2.58 0.87 5.62
C LEU A 170 2.48 0.81 4.09
N ILE A 171 3.40 0.13 3.43
CA ILE A 171 3.35 -0.14 2.00
C ILE A 171 2.82 -1.56 1.78
N LEU A 172 1.76 -1.66 1.00
CA LEU A 172 1.05 -2.89 0.64
C LEU A 172 1.21 -3.12 -0.87
N ASP A 173 2.09 -4.03 -1.29
CA ASP A 173 2.35 -4.31 -2.71
C ASP A 173 1.59 -5.56 -3.14
N GLU A 174 0.37 -5.39 -3.69
CA GLU A 174 -0.58 -6.43 -4.11
C GLU A 174 -0.86 -7.50 -3.01
N PRO A 175 -1.10 -7.12 -1.75
CA PRO A 175 -1.05 -8.04 -0.62
C PRO A 175 -2.14 -9.12 -0.65
N PHE A 176 -3.21 -8.94 -1.41
CA PHE A 176 -4.36 -9.85 -1.44
C PHE A 176 -4.53 -10.57 -2.79
N GLY A 177 -3.64 -10.29 -3.76
CA GLY A 177 -3.79 -10.77 -5.14
C GLY A 177 -3.75 -12.30 -5.32
N ALA A 178 -3.13 -13.05 -4.41
CA ALA A 178 -2.99 -14.51 -4.48
C ALA A 178 -4.11 -15.27 -3.74
N LEU A 179 -5.13 -14.57 -3.22
CA LEU A 179 -6.18 -15.14 -2.38
C LEU A 179 -7.49 -15.32 -3.15
N ASP A 180 -8.28 -16.32 -2.74
CA ASP A 180 -9.67 -16.45 -3.20
C ASP A 180 -10.54 -15.27 -2.72
N ALA A 181 -11.72 -15.11 -3.34
CA ALA A 181 -12.57 -13.93 -3.13
C ALA A 181 -13.02 -13.78 -1.66
N PHE A 182 -13.44 -14.87 -1.00
CA PHE A 182 -13.92 -14.80 0.38
C PHE A 182 -12.81 -14.46 1.37
N THR A 183 -11.67 -15.14 1.25
CA THR A 183 -10.49 -14.86 2.08
C THR A 183 -10.00 -13.42 1.89
N ARG A 184 -10.10 -12.89 0.68
CA ARG A 184 -9.72 -11.50 0.36
C ARG A 184 -10.64 -10.50 1.05
N GLU A 185 -11.95 -10.66 0.92
CA GLU A 185 -12.95 -9.79 1.55
C GLU A 185 -12.83 -9.79 3.08
N ASP A 186 -12.57 -10.94 3.68
CA ASP A 186 -12.31 -11.09 5.11
C ASP A 186 -11.02 -10.37 5.55
N LEU A 187 -9.98 -10.38 4.72
CA LEU A 187 -8.76 -9.62 4.97
C LEU A 187 -8.93 -8.10 4.81
N TRP A 188 -9.81 -7.64 3.92
CA TRP A 188 -10.14 -6.22 3.84
C TRP A 188 -10.79 -5.73 5.14
N GLN A 189 -11.73 -6.49 5.71
CA GLN A 189 -12.32 -6.18 7.02
C GLN A 189 -11.25 -6.19 8.13
N THR A 190 -10.35 -7.17 8.10
CA THR A 190 -9.21 -7.23 9.02
C THR A 190 -8.33 -5.97 8.93
N MET A 191 -8.10 -5.44 7.71
CA MET A 191 -7.34 -4.19 7.51
C MET A 191 -8.05 -2.98 8.10
N HIS A 192 -9.38 -2.89 8.01
CA HIS A 192 -10.14 -1.84 8.69
C HIS A 192 -9.97 -1.92 10.20
N THR A 193 -10.14 -3.10 10.80
CA THR A 193 -9.93 -3.32 12.25
C THR A 193 -8.51 -2.90 12.66
N LEU A 194 -7.49 -3.31 11.90
CA LEU A 194 -6.11 -2.93 12.18
C LEU A 194 -5.89 -1.41 12.10
N ARG A 195 -6.53 -0.73 11.13
CA ARG A 195 -6.41 0.73 10.98
C ARG A 195 -7.11 1.50 12.11
N GLU A 196 -8.25 1.00 12.60
CA GLU A 196 -8.96 1.59 13.74
C GLU A 196 -8.14 1.46 15.04
N GLU A 197 -7.57 0.30 15.30
CA GLU A 197 -6.80 0.02 16.52
C GLU A 197 -5.37 0.57 16.49
N GLU A 198 -4.76 0.60 15.32
CA GLU A 198 -3.37 1.00 15.09
C GLU A 198 -3.30 1.97 13.91
N PRO A 199 -3.58 3.28 14.12
CA PRO A 199 -3.58 4.25 13.03
C PRO A 199 -2.22 4.36 12.34
N PHE A 200 -2.21 4.23 11.01
CA PHE A 200 -1.04 4.35 10.15
C PHE A 200 -1.40 5.05 8.82
N THR A 201 -0.40 5.58 8.13
CA THR A 201 -0.55 6.02 6.74
C THR A 201 -0.30 4.83 5.83
N ALA A 202 -1.14 4.58 4.84
CA ALA A 202 -0.98 3.43 3.95
C ALA A 202 -0.86 3.83 2.48
N LEU A 203 0.00 3.11 1.77
CA LEU A 203 0.06 3.07 0.31
C LEU A 203 -0.22 1.65 -0.15
N LEU A 204 -1.35 1.44 -0.81
CA LEU A 204 -1.77 0.17 -1.39
C LEU A 204 -1.52 0.17 -2.89
N ILE A 205 -0.76 -0.78 -3.38
CA ILE A 205 -0.70 -1.12 -4.80
C ILE A 205 -1.66 -2.27 -5.05
N THR A 206 -2.57 -2.09 -5.99
CA THR A 206 -3.50 -3.14 -6.38
C THR A 206 -3.92 -3.00 -7.85
N HIS A 207 -4.42 -4.08 -8.41
CA HIS A 207 -5.13 -4.11 -9.69
C HIS A 207 -6.64 -4.36 -9.49
N ASP A 208 -7.08 -4.60 -8.26
CA ASP A 208 -8.50 -4.77 -7.92
C ASP A 208 -9.11 -3.43 -7.51
N LEU A 209 -10.06 -2.94 -8.34
CA LEU A 209 -10.73 -1.66 -8.11
C LEU A 209 -11.68 -1.69 -6.91
N ARG A 210 -12.29 -2.86 -6.62
CA ARG A 210 -13.15 -3.01 -5.44
C ARG A 210 -12.34 -2.87 -4.17
N GLU A 211 -11.15 -3.50 -4.14
CA GLU A 211 -10.18 -3.36 -3.06
C GLU A 211 -9.77 -1.90 -2.85
N SER A 212 -9.46 -1.20 -3.95
CA SER A 212 -9.01 0.19 -3.87
C SER A 212 -10.06 1.12 -3.27
N ILE A 213 -11.35 1.00 -3.65
CA ILE A 213 -12.40 1.86 -3.07
C ILE A 213 -12.86 1.36 -1.70
N PHE A 214 -12.68 0.08 -1.36
CA PHE A 214 -13.03 -0.43 -0.04
C PHE A 214 -12.04 0.02 1.03
N LEU A 215 -10.75 0.02 0.75
CA LEU A 215 -9.71 0.29 1.75
C LEU A 215 -9.24 1.75 1.76
N ALA A 216 -9.21 2.42 0.61
CA ALA A 216 -8.56 3.72 0.50
C ALA A 216 -9.51 4.91 0.72
N ASP A 217 -8.94 6.03 1.15
CA ASP A 217 -9.57 7.35 1.19
C ASP A 217 -9.42 8.04 -0.16
N GLU A 218 -8.36 7.69 -0.91
CA GLU A 218 -8.04 8.23 -2.21
C GLU A 218 -7.47 7.16 -3.14
N VAL A 219 -7.86 7.18 -4.42
CA VAL A 219 -7.34 6.28 -5.45
C VAL A 219 -6.63 7.09 -6.52
N ILE A 220 -5.36 6.77 -6.77
CA ILE A 220 -4.53 7.37 -7.81
C ILE A 220 -4.41 6.36 -8.96
N VAL A 221 -4.78 6.79 -10.17
CA VAL A 221 -4.60 6.02 -11.40
C VAL A 221 -3.30 6.45 -12.06
N LEU A 222 -2.38 5.51 -12.24
CA LEU A 222 -1.17 5.75 -13.03
C LEU A 222 -1.44 5.51 -14.52
N SER A 223 -0.82 6.31 -15.36
CA SER A 223 -0.82 6.10 -16.82
C SER A 223 -0.04 4.83 -17.21
N GLY A 224 -0.11 4.48 -18.49
CA GLY A 224 0.82 3.54 -19.09
C GLY A 224 2.27 4.01 -18.98
N ARG A 225 3.22 3.12 -19.29
CA ARG A 225 4.66 3.39 -19.15
C ARG A 225 5.18 4.34 -20.25
N PRO A 226 6.00 5.35 -19.88
CA PRO A 226 6.42 5.72 -18.53
C PRO A 226 5.28 6.34 -17.73
N ALA A 227 5.12 5.91 -16.46
CA ALA A 227 3.97 6.27 -15.67
C ALA A 227 4.04 7.70 -15.11
N LYS A 228 2.88 8.35 -15.16
CA LYS A 228 2.56 9.63 -14.52
C LYS A 228 1.28 9.47 -13.70
N SER A 229 1.02 10.35 -12.76
CA SER A 229 -0.30 10.45 -12.15
C SER A 229 -1.29 10.95 -13.21
N GLN A 230 -2.25 10.10 -13.57
CA GLN A 230 -3.23 10.42 -14.62
C GLN A 230 -4.52 10.93 -14.05
N TYR A 231 -4.98 10.34 -12.96
CA TYR A 231 -6.25 10.69 -12.34
C TYR A 231 -6.20 10.42 -10.84
N VAL A 232 -6.83 11.27 -10.07
CA VAL A 232 -6.95 11.13 -8.61
C VAL A 232 -8.43 11.19 -8.26
N MET A 233 -8.89 10.24 -7.45
CA MET A 233 -10.27 10.15 -7.01
C MET A 233 -10.34 10.04 -5.50
N SER A 234 -11.02 10.98 -4.84
CA SER A 234 -11.43 10.82 -3.44
C SER A 234 -12.53 9.77 -3.33
N VAL A 235 -12.40 8.86 -2.39
CA VAL A 235 -13.39 7.80 -2.17
C VAL A 235 -14.48 8.33 -1.25
N GLU A 236 -15.66 8.47 -1.80
CA GLU A 236 -16.83 9.01 -1.09
C GLU A 236 -17.72 7.91 -0.49
N LEU A 237 -17.13 6.89 0.12
CA LEU A 237 -17.82 5.87 0.92
C LEU A 237 -17.72 6.21 2.42
N PRO A 238 -18.56 5.59 3.29
CA PRO A 238 -18.43 5.77 4.73
C PRO A 238 -17.01 5.47 5.23
N GLU A 239 -16.59 6.11 6.32
CA GLU A 239 -15.29 5.83 6.95
C GLU A 239 -15.25 4.39 7.49
N LYS A 240 -16.32 3.97 8.20
CA LYS A 240 -16.54 2.57 8.59
C LYS A 240 -17.32 1.88 7.49
N ARG A 241 -16.60 1.15 6.64
CA ARG A 241 -17.18 0.45 5.49
C ARG A 241 -17.48 -1.00 5.81
N THR A 242 -18.59 -1.45 5.28
CA THR A 242 -18.97 -2.87 5.23
C THR A 242 -18.92 -3.36 3.78
N LEU A 243 -18.94 -4.66 3.57
CA LEU A 243 -18.93 -5.21 2.20
C LEU A 243 -20.19 -4.80 1.41
N GLU A 244 -21.30 -4.51 2.11
CA GLU A 244 -22.54 -4.02 1.51
C GLU A 244 -22.36 -2.67 0.83
N ASP A 245 -21.47 -1.81 1.33
CA ASP A 245 -21.20 -0.50 0.74
C ASP A 245 -20.65 -0.61 -0.69
N LEU A 246 -20.00 -1.75 -1.03
CA LEU A 246 -19.53 -2.05 -2.39
C LEU A 246 -20.65 -2.35 -3.39
N TYR A 247 -21.85 -2.62 -2.92
CA TYR A 247 -23.03 -2.91 -3.76
C TYR A 247 -23.95 -1.71 -3.93
N THR A 248 -23.55 -0.54 -3.43
CA THR A 248 -24.31 0.70 -3.61
C THR A 248 -24.12 1.29 -5.02
N GLN A 249 -25.08 2.12 -5.45
CA GLN A 249 -24.98 2.84 -6.72
C GLN A 249 -23.72 3.71 -6.74
N LYS A 250 -23.41 4.38 -5.62
CA LYS A 250 -22.23 5.24 -5.48
C LYS A 250 -20.92 4.48 -5.71
N ALA A 251 -20.79 3.28 -5.13
CA ALA A 251 -19.63 2.40 -5.37
C ALA A 251 -19.56 1.97 -6.85
N SER A 252 -20.69 1.62 -7.45
CA SER A 252 -20.76 1.24 -8.87
C SER A 252 -20.29 2.39 -9.78
N ASP A 253 -20.70 3.62 -9.50
CA ASP A 253 -20.32 4.80 -10.28
C ASP A 253 -18.81 5.08 -10.15
N MET A 254 -18.25 5.00 -8.94
CA MET A 254 -16.80 5.13 -8.73
C MET A 254 -16.00 4.05 -9.47
N LEU A 255 -16.46 2.81 -9.42
CA LEU A 255 -15.83 1.70 -10.15
C LEU A 255 -15.89 1.90 -11.66
N ALA A 256 -16.99 2.44 -12.18
CA ALA A 256 -17.13 2.76 -13.61
C ALA A 256 -16.12 3.83 -14.04
N VAL A 257 -15.99 4.91 -13.25
CA VAL A 257 -15.00 5.97 -13.49
C VAL A 257 -13.58 5.41 -13.49
N LEU A 258 -13.21 4.63 -12.46
CA LEU A 258 -11.86 4.05 -12.37
C LEU A 258 -11.56 3.10 -13.54
N ARG A 259 -12.53 2.29 -13.96
CA ARG A 259 -12.38 1.41 -15.13
C ARG A 259 -12.10 2.21 -16.40
N GLU A 260 -12.82 3.31 -16.58
CA GLU A 260 -12.61 4.19 -17.75
C GLU A 260 -11.23 4.84 -17.72
N GLN A 261 -10.80 5.35 -16.57
CA GLN A 261 -9.46 5.94 -16.41
C GLN A 261 -8.34 4.90 -16.68
N ILE A 262 -8.53 3.65 -16.31
CA ILE A 262 -7.56 2.58 -16.62
C ILE A 262 -7.55 2.26 -18.12
N LYS A 263 -8.69 2.25 -18.81
CA LYS A 263 -8.71 2.06 -20.28
C LYS A 263 -7.95 3.20 -20.98
N ILE A 264 -8.16 4.43 -20.57
CA ILE A 264 -7.40 5.60 -21.08
C ILE A 264 -5.90 5.40 -20.81
N ALA A 265 -5.53 4.98 -19.59
CA ALA A 265 -4.14 4.68 -19.22
C ALA A 265 -3.49 3.57 -20.07
N GLN A 266 -4.29 2.62 -20.57
CA GLN A 266 -3.84 1.55 -21.47
C GLN A 266 -3.69 1.99 -22.92
N GLY A 267 -4.05 3.23 -23.26
CA GLY A 267 -3.99 3.75 -24.63
C GLY A 267 -5.15 3.33 -25.52
N HIS A 268 -6.23 2.79 -24.96
CA HIS A 268 -7.48 2.55 -25.68
C HIS A 268 -8.18 3.91 -25.84
N LYS A 269 -7.90 4.61 -26.94
CA LYS A 269 -8.73 5.73 -27.37
C LYS A 269 -10.13 5.19 -27.66
N GLU A 270 -11.17 5.87 -27.15
CA GLU A 270 -12.54 5.61 -27.57
C GLU A 270 -12.61 5.67 -29.11
N VAL A 271 -12.90 4.55 -29.74
CA VAL A 271 -13.44 4.53 -31.08
C VAL A 271 -14.89 4.97 -30.91
N HIS A 272 -15.15 6.28 -30.94
CA HIS A 272 -16.49 6.77 -31.15
C HIS A 272 -16.93 6.26 -32.52
N SER A 273 -17.72 5.21 -32.53
CA SER A 273 -18.52 4.81 -33.68
C SER A 273 -19.55 5.92 -33.94
N SER A 274 -19.27 6.64 -35.01
CA SER A 274 -20.20 7.61 -35.62
C SER A 274 -21.43 6.89 -36.16
#